data_065e3dbfb39673721701da55e4cfe2df
#
_entry.id   065e3dbfb39673721701da55e4cfe2df
#
_cell.length_a   1.000
_cell.length_b   1.000
_cell.length_c   1.000
_cell.angle_alpha   90.00
_cell.angle_beta   90.00
_cell.angle_gamma   90.00
#
_symmetry.space_group_name_H-M   'P 1'
#
loop_
_entity.id
_entity.type
_entity.pdbx_description
1 polymer ?
#
loop_
_entity_poly.entity_id
_entity_poly.type
_entity_poly.pdbx_seq_one_letter_code
_entity_poly.pdbx_strand_id
1 'polypeptide(L)'
;VLFGTGLADVVCPPITQDAVYNNLTCKKRREFFPGFGHEEIQAFDDMLLTFFDDAPVVPCPVSTPTAEYQTVTFVADDGATLSARYIRPVGNKRVPTVLMFHDAGRPVRGWHHMTRFVALGYAVFALENRAEADAQTQFADAQAAARAALSLPTTLNLIAWGEGLGGTLAIAAAAKQPQHVVKCAAQNPLCTGAYADCAQYAAQLICPLLMGTSGMDTIAPPDAQNVVYDAASCDKKRYIYVKYIHERINAFEDRVLAFFHPMV
;
A
#
# COMPACT_ATOMS: atom_id res chain seq x y z
N VAL A 1 28.15 0.54 11.76
CA VAL A 1 26.80 0.12 12.15
C VAL A 1 26.59 0.43 13.62
N LEU A 2 25.47 1.07 13.96
CA LEU A 2 24.93 1.11 15.31
C LEU A 2 23.84 0.03 15.43
N PHE A 3 23.90 -0.78 16.49
CA PHE A 3 23.03 -1.93 16.67
C PHE A 3 22.38 -1.88 18.06
N GLY A 4 21.05 -1.79 18.11
CA GLY A 4 20.28 -1.82 19.37
C GLY A 4 19.75 -3.23 19.64
N THR A 5 19.80 -3.66 20.90
CA THR A 5 19.29 -4.97 21.32
C THR A 5 18.40 -4.81 22.55
N GLY A 6 17.11 -5.12 22.41
CA GLY A 6 16.20 -5.31 23.55
C GLY A 6 16.45 -6.66 24.21
N LEU A 7 16.81 -6.67 25.49
CA LEU A 7 17.18 -7.92 26.16
C LEU A 7 15.97 -8.79 26.55
N ALA A 8 14.75 -8.22 26.58
CA ALA A 8 13.51 -8.94 26.82
C ALA A 8 12.76 -9.29 25.51
N ASP A 9 13.41 -9.12 24.34
CA ASP A 9 12.81 -9.42 23.04
C ASP A 9 12.66 -10.94 22.86
N VAL A 10 11.41 -11.39 22.83
CA VAL A 10 11.04 -12.80 22.63
C VAL A 10 10.71 -13.11 21.17
N VAL A 11 10.51 -12.10 20.34
CA VAL A 11 10.24 -12.24 18.89
C VAL A 11 11.55 -12.39 18.12
N CYS A 12 12.51 -11.49 18.40
CA CYS A 12 13.89 -11.59 17.94
C CYS A 12 14.83 -11.74 19.14
N PRO A 13 14.97 -12.95 19.73
CA PRO A 13 15.76 -13.14 20.95
C PRO A 13 17.18 -12.62 20.83
N PRO A 14 17.77 -12.08 21.92
CA PRO A 14 19.12 -11.51 21.91
C PRO A 14 20.18 -12.43 21.28
N ILE A 15 20.06 -13.74 21.47
CA ILE A 15 20.99 -14.73 20.88
C ILE A 15 20.99 -14.73 19.36
N THR A 16 19.83 -14.51 18.72
CA THR A 16 19.73 -14.40 17.26
C THR A 16 20.28 -13.08 16.76
N GLN A 17 20.08 -12.01 17.53
CA GLN A 17 20.66 -10.69 17.28
C GLN A 17 22.20 -10.73 17.43
N ASP A 18 22.73 -11.52 18.40
CA ASP A 18 24.16 -11.76 18.57
C ASP A 18 24.78 -12.40 17.32
N ALA A 19 24.10 -13.37 16.76
CA ALA A 19 24.58 -14.02 15.53
C ALA A 19 24.70 -13.02 14.37
N VAL A 20 23.72 -12.12 14.19
CA VAL A 20 23.79 -11.05 13.18
C VAL A 20 24.93 -10.08 13.48
N TYR A 21 24.99 -9.56 14.71
CA TYR A 21 26.02 -8.59 15.09
C TYR A 21 27.45 -9.16 14.92
N ASN A 22 27.68 -10.41 15.33
CA ASN A 22 28.99 -11.03 15.27
C ASN A 22 29.47 -11.24 13.82
N ASN A 23 28.56 -11.47 12.88
CA ASN A 23 28.88 -11.62 11.45
C ASN A 23 29.14 -10.29 10.72
N LEU A 24 28.86 -9.13 11.32
CA LEU A 24 29.20 -7.84 10.72
C LEU A 24 30.72 -7.65 10.74
N THR A 25 31.32 -7.37 9.59
CA THR A 25 32.78 -7.15 9.41
C THR A 25 33.19 -5.69 9.43
N CYS A 26 32.22 -4.76 9.37
CA CYS A 26 32.45 -3.31 9.39
C CYS A 26 32.63 -2.76 10.81
N LYS A 27 33.06 -1.49 10.93
CA LYS A 27 33.06 -0.77 12.21
C LYS A 27 31.66 -0.79 12.79
N LYS A 28 31.54 -1.31 13.99
CA LYS A 28 30.24 -1.53 14.66
C LYS A 28 30.27 -1.14 16.12
N ARG A 29 29.12 -0.68 16.63
CA ARG A 29 28.85 -0.38 18.04
C ARG A 29 27.53 -1.02 18.40
N ARG A 30 27.42 -1.54 19.61
CA ARG A 30 26.18 -2.16 20.12
C ARG A 30 25.75 -1.53 21.42
N GLU A 31 24.45 -1.33 21.55
CA GLU A 31 23.80 -0.88 22.76
C GLU A 31 22.76 -1.91 23.20
N PHE A 32 22.69 -2.12 24.52
CA PHE A 32 21.75 -3.05 25.14
C PHE A 32 20.70 -2.29 25.92
N PHE A 33 19.46 -2.69 25.76
CA PHE A 33 18.30 -2.10 26.41
C PHE A 33 17.61 -3.14 27.32
N PRO A 34 18.03 -3.24 28.60
CA PRO A 34 17.40 -4.14 29.55
C PRO A 34 15.93 -3.79 29.76
N GLY A 35 15.04 -4.78 29.76
CA GLY A 35 13.62 -4.58 29.97
C GLY A 35 12.80 -4.22 28.72
N PHE A 36 13.46 -3.95 27.58
CA PHE A 36 12.76 -3.73 26.31
C PHE A 36 12.60 -5.05 25.55
N GLY A 37 11.40 -5.23 25.00
CA GLY A 37 11.02 -6.34 24.13
C GLY A 37 11.18 -6.02 22.67
N HIS A 38 10.24 -6.54 21.84
CA HIS A 38 10.17 -6.26 20.40
C HIS A 38 9.34 -5.00 20.14
N GLU A 39 9.92 -3.87 20.42
CA GLU A 39 9.25 -2.57 20.40
C GLU A 39 10.19 -1.46 19.94
N GLU A 40 9.64 -0.29 19.60
CA GLU A 40 10.44 0.90 19.34
C GLU A 40 11.10 1.37 20.63
N ILE A 41 12.41 1.63 20.57
CA ILE A 41 13.21 2.07 21.71
C ILE A 41 13.62 3.52 21.49
N GLN A 42 12.89 4.45 22.06
CA GLN A 42 13.11 5.90 21.85
C GLN A 42 14.54 6.33 22.21
N ALA A 43 15.12 5.74 23.26
CA ALA A 43 16.50 6.01 23.62
C ALA A 43 17.50 5.57 22.54
N PHE A 44 17.16 4.55 21.74
CA PHE A 44 17.97 4.15 20.58
C PHE A 44 17.81 5.13 19.42
N ASP A 45 16.63 5.67 19.21
CA ASP A 45 16.37 6.69 18.17
C ASP A 45 17.14 7.97 18.46
N ASP A 46 17.20 8.42 19.71
CA ASP A 46 18.03 9.55 20.12
C ASP A 46 19.53 9.30 19.85
N MET A 47 19.99 8.07 20.04
CA MET A 47 21.37 7.67 19.72
C MET A 47 21.62 7.61 18.22
N LEU A 48 20.60 7.25 17.40
CA LEU A 48 20.70 7.28 15.94
C LEU A 48 20.98 8.69 15.43
N LEU A 49 20.31 9.70 15.97
CA LEU A 49 20.52 11.10 15.58
C LEU A 49 21.98 11.49 15.80
N THR A 50 22.53 11.24 17.01
CA THR A 50 23.94 11.51 17.32
C THR A 50 24.88 10.70 16.44
N PHE A 51 24.55 9.42 16.19
CA PHE A 51 25.39 8.54 15.35
C PHE A 51 25.49 9.03 13.91
N PHE A 52 24.41 9.60 13.37
CA PHE A 52 24.42 10.15 12.02
C PHE A 52 25.10 11.53 11.95
N ASP A 53 24.99 12.35 13.00
CA ASP A 53 25.67 13.65 13.08
C ASP A 53 27.20 13.49 13.12
N ASP A 54 27.70 12.44 13.78
CA ASP A 54 29.13 12.09 13.82
C ASP A 54 29.62 11.41 12.53
N ALA A 55 28.72 11.01 11.65
CA ALA A 55 29.13 10.40 10.40
C ALA A 55 29.84 11.44 9.51
N PRO A 56 31.02 11.12 8.97
CA PRO A 56 31.64 12.00 7.99
C PRO A 56 30.66 12.17 6.84
N VAL A 57 30.24 13.42 6.58
CA VAL A 57 29.46 13.76 5.39
C VAL A 57 30.32 13.44 4.19
N VAL A 58 30.22 12.22 3.69
CA VAL A 58 30.67 11.92 2.34
C VAL A 58 29.76 12.71 1.44
N PRO A 59 30.25 13.66 0.63
CA PRO A 59 29.41 14.35 -0.32
C PRO A 59 28.76 13.25 -1.18
N CYS A 60 27.50 12.96 -0.89
CA CYS A 60 26.72 12.13 -1.80
C CYS A 60 26.75 12.88 -3.13
N PRO A 61 27.19 12.26 -4.23
CA PRO A 61 27.03 12.87 -5.52
C PRO A 61 25.56 13.27 -5.58
N VAL A 62 25.27 14.54 -5.91
CA VAL A 62 23.92 15.08 -5.97
C VAL A 62 23.13 14.14 -6.88
N SER A 63 22.44 13.17 -6.29
CA SER A 63 21.59 12.29 -7.05
C SER A 63 20.43 13.14 -7.52
N THR A 64 20.28 13.24 -8.82
CA THR A 64 19.11 13.88 -9.41
C THR A 64 17.89 13.16 -8.81
N PRO A 65 16.89 13.86 -8.29
CA PRO A 65 15.68 13.22 -7.78
C PRO A 65 15.14 12.26 -8.82
N THR A 66 14.88 11.03 -8.44
CA THR A 66 14.32 10.01 -9.34
C THR A 66 12.79 10.03 -9.35
N ALA A 67 12.20 10.74 -8.38
CA ALA A 67 10.76 10.88 -8.22
C ALA A 67 10.36 12.31 -7.83
N GLU A 68 9.18 12.72 -8.28
CA GLU A 68 8.50 13.93 -7.86
C GLU A 68 7.33 13.56 -6.96
N TYR A 69 7.14 14.35 -5.90
CA TYR A 69 6.07 14.17 -4.93
C TYR A 69 5.26 15.44 -4.77
N GLN A 70 3.93 15.29 -4.75
CA GLN A 70 3.01 16.39 -4.50
C GLN A 70 1.72 15.92 -3.82
N THR A 71 1.03 16.82 -3.12
CA THR A 71 -0.36 16.63 -2.72
C THR A 71 -1.26 17.20 -3.81
N VAL A 72 -2.20 16.38 -4.28
CA VAL A 72 -3.22 16.81 -5.25
C VAL A 72 -4.53 16.98 -4.51
N THR A 73 -5.15 18.15 -4.63
CA THR A 73 -6.48 18.42 -4.10
C THR A 73 -7.49 18.45 -5.23
N PHE A 74 -8.69 17.92 -5.00
CA PHE A 74 -9.79 17.88 -5.96
C PHE A 74 -11.13 17.89 -5.22
N VAL A 75 -12.21 18.15 -5.95
CA VAL A 75 -13.56 18.25 -5.37
C VAL A 75 -14.33 16.96 -5.64
N ALA A 76 -14.94 16.42 -4.60
CA ALA A 76 -15.86 15.30 -4.68
C ALA A 76 -17.24 15.74 -5.19
N ASP A 77 -18.10 14.77 -5.54
CA ASP A 77 -19.43 15.05 -6.11
C ASP A 77 -20.37 15.78 -5.12
N ASP A 78 -20.12 15.63 -3.82
CA ASP A 78 -20.83 16.34 -2.73
C ASP A 78 -20.27 17.72 -2.42
N GLY A 79 -19.26 18.18 -3.15
CA GLY A 79 -18.59 19.47 -2.97
C GLY A 79 -17.46 19.47 -1.93
N ALA A 80 -17.19 18.35 -1.27
CA ALA A 80 -16.09 18.26 -0.33
C ALA A 80 -14.74 18.30 -1.04
N THR A 81 -13.78 18.98 -0.44
CA THR A 81 -12.38 18.96 -0.92
C THR A 81 -11.67 17.71 -0.41
N LEU A 82 -11.22 16.88 -1.32
CA LEU A 82 -10.43 15.69 -1.06
C LEU A 82 -8.95 15.93 -1.37
N SER A 83 -8.09 15.14 -0.77
CA SER A 83 -6.66 15.12 -1.06
C SER A 83 -6.15 13.73 -1.42
N ALA A 84 -5.12 13.70 -2.23
CA ALA A 84 -4.38 12.49 -2.55
C ALA A 84 -2.87 12.78 -2.56
N ARG A 85 -2.10 11.80 -2.14
CA ARG A 85 -0.65 11.84 -2.30
C ARG A 85 -0.32 11.31 -3.69
N TYR A 86 0.38 12.12 -4.46
CA TYR A 86 0.81 11.76 -5.80
C TYR A 86 2.32 11.73 -5.88
N ILE A 87 2.86 10.60 -6.33
CA ILE A 87 4.29 10.43 -6.60
C ILE A 87 4.45 9.83 -7.99
N ARG A 88 5.44 10.32 -8.73
CA ARG A 88 5.74 9.83 -10.08
C ARG A 88 7.24 9.85 -10.37
N PRO A 89 7.72 9.07 -11.33
CA PRO A 89 9.07 9.24 -11.86
C PRO A 89 9.25 10.66 -12.42
N VAL A 90 10.46 11.20 -12.27
CA VAL A 90 10.81 12.52 -12.83
C VAL A 90 10.65 12.52 -14.36
N GLY A 91 10.11 13.60 -14.88
CA GLY A 91 9.97 13.81 -16.33
C GLY A 91 8.51 13.97 -16.78
N ASN A 92 8.33 14.21 -18.07
CA ASN A 92 7.01 14.54 -18.66
C ASN A 92 6.35 13.35 -19.38
N LYS A 93 6.90 12.15 -19.28
CA LYS A 93 6.28 10.96 -19.89
C LYS A 93 4.97 10.63 -19.20
N ARG A 94 3.99 10.24 -19.99
CA ARG A 94 2.77 9.61 -19.48
C ARG A 94 3.12 8.19 -19.04
N VAL A 95 2.74 7.84 -17.82
CA VAL A 95 2.98 6.52 -17.22
C VAL A 95 1.68 5.95 -16.66
N PRO A 96 1.53 4.64 -16.56
CA PRO A 96 0.43 4.05 -15.83
C PRO A 96 0.43 4.55 -14.39
N THR A 97 -0.74 4.89 -13.86
CA THR A 97 -0.89 5.42 -12.49
C THR A 97 -1.62 4.40 -11.62
N VAL A 98 -0.98 3.99 -10.54
CA VAL A 98 -1.61 3.15 -9.51
C VAL A 98 -2.54 4.03 -8.68
N LEU A 99 -3.84 3.84 -8.83
CA LEU A 99 -4.87 4.41 -7.99
C LEU A 99 -4.94 3.57 -6.71
N MET A 100 -4.39 4.09 -5.62
CA MET A 100 -4.17 3.35 -4.38
C MET A 100 -5.17 3.77 -3.31
N PHE A 101 -5.78 2.78 -2.68
CA PHE A 101 -6.71 2.95 -1.57
C PHE A 101 -6.23 2.18 -0.35
N HIS A 102 -6.27 2.81 0.82
CA HIS A 102 -5.88 2.19 2.08
C HIS A 102 -7.09 1.67 2.86
N ASP A 103 -6.83 0.84 3.83
CA ASP A 103 -7.85 0.26 4.70
C ASP A 103 -8.44 1.30 5.66
N ALA A 104 -9.63 0.99 6.21
CA ALA A 104 -10.32 1.82 7.18
C ALA A 104 -9.47 2.06 8.43
N GLY A 105 -9.50 3.29 8.94
CA GLY A 105 -8.76 3.68 10.14
C GLY A 105 -7.25 3.68 10.01
N ARG A 106 -6.72 3.42 8.81
CA ARG A 106 -5.27 3.48 8.55
C ARG A 106 -4.95 4.72 7.72
N PRO A 107 -3.93 5.48 8.09
CA PRO A 107 -3.48 6.59 7.26
C PRO A 107 -2.96 6.07 5.91
N VAL A 108 -2.93 6.93 4.90
CA VAL A 108 -2.23 6.63 3.65
C VAL A 108 -0.81 6.22 4.02
N ARG A 109 -0.59 4.93 3.96
CA ARG A 109 0.73 4.42 4.30
C ARG A 109 1.68 4.69 3.17
N GLY A 110 2.57 5.29 3.68
CA GLY A 110 3.97 5.35 3.45
C GLY A 110 4.44 5.13 2.08
N TRP A 111 5.21 5.96 2.02
CA TRP A 111 6.33 6.24 1.17
C TRP A 111 6.95 4.97 0.55
N HIS A 112 7.28 3.92 1.34
CA HIS A 112 7.95 2.74 0.80
C HIS A 112 7.06 1.87 -0.09
N HIS A 113 5.75 1.83 0.12
CA HIS A 113 4.85 1.09 -0.78
C HIS A 113 4.68 1.81 -2.11
N MET A 114 4.55 3.13 -2.08
CA MET A 114 4.46 3.93 -3.29
C MET A 114 5.78 3.87 -4.09
N THR A 115 6.93 3.93 -3.41
CA THR A 115 8.24 3.94 -4.08
C THR A 115 8.55 2.64 -4.81
N ARG A 116 8.01 1.50 -4.37
CA ARG A 116 8.14 0.22 -5.11
C ARG A 116 7.51 0.32 -6.50
N PHE A 117 6.33 0.93 -6.62
CA PHE A 117 5.69 1.15 -7.92
C PHE A 117 6.45 2.18 -8.75
N VAL A 118 6.92 3.25 -8.13
CA VAL A 118 7.68 4.30 -8.83
C VAL A 118 9.01 3.76 -9.37
N ALA A 119 9.67 2.86 -8.63
CA ALA A 119 10.87 2.17 -9.10
C ALA A 119 10.64 1.30 -10.34
N LEU A 120 9.40 0.84 -10.54
CA LEU A 120 8.97 0.11 -11.73
C LEU A 120 8.47 1.03 -12.87
N GLY A 121 8.54 2.35 -12.70
CA GLY A 121 8.14 3.32 -13.71
C GLY A 121 6.67 3.74 -13.68
N TYR A 122 5.92 3.40 -12.62
CA TYR A 122 4.53 3.81 -12.41
C TYR A 122 4.46 5.12 -11.63
N ALA A 123 3.40 5.89 -11.83
CA ALA A 123 2.98 6.89 -10.85
C ALA A 123 2.05 6.24 -9.82
N VAL A 124 1.92 6.83 -8.64
CA VAL A 124 0.96 6.41 -7.61
C VAL A 124 0.11 7.61 -7.20
N PHE A 125 -1.20 7.43 -7.19
CA PHE A 125 -2.19 8.39 -6.72
C PHE A 125 -2.93 7.75 -5.55
N ALA A 126 -2.56 8.09 -4.32
CA ALA A 126 -3.09 7.49 -3.10
C ALA A 126 -4.10 8.43 -2.44
N LEU A 127 -5.38 8.06 -2.48
CA LEU A 127 -6.46 8.82 -1.86
C LEU A 127 -6.34 8.83 -0.35
N GLU A 128 -6.51 9.99 0.28
CA GLU A 128 -6.74 10.11 1.72
C GLU A 128 -8.25 9.96 1.98
N ASN A 129 -8.64 8.79 2.51
CA ASN A 129 -10.06 8.48 2.76
C ASN A 129 -10.63 9.39 3.85
N ARG A 130 -11.88 9.81 3.69
CA ARG A 130 -12.64 10.47 4.77
C ARG A 130 -13.03 9.44 5.84
N ALA A 131 -12.53 9.59 7.07
CA ALA A 131 -12.75 8.63 8.15
C ALA A 131 -14.23 8.51 8.56
N GLU A 132 -14.98 9.63 8.51
CA GLU A 132 -16.37 9.71 8.97
C GLU A 132 -17.40 9.53 7.85
N ALA A 133 -16.95 9.24 6.61
CA ALA A 133 -17.86 9.08 5.47
C ALA A 133 -18.55 7.71 5.49
N ASP A 134 -19.84 7.69 5.10
CA ASP A 134 -20.55 6.44 4.86
C ASP A 134 -20.03 5.72 3.60
N ALA A 135 -20.43 4.47 3.42
CA ALA A 135 -19.96 3.64 2.30
C ALA A 135 -20.28 4.24 0.93
N GLN A 136 -21.45 4.85 0.74
CA GLN A 136 -21.85 5.44 -0.54
C GLN A 136 -20.97 6.65 -0.87
N THR A 137 -20.72 7.48 0.12
CA THR A 137 -19.81 8.62 0.01
C THR A 137 -18.40 8.15 -0.31
N GLN A 138 -17.89 7.09 0.34
CA GLN A 138 -16.57 6.53 0.06
C GLN A 138 -16.48 5.95 -1.36
N PHE A 139 -17.52 5.30 -1.86
CA PHE A 139 -17.57 4.87 -3.26
C PHE A 139 -17.54 6.06 -4.23
N ALA A 140 -18.27 7.13 -3.94
CA ALA A 140 -18.25 8.35 -4.74
C ALA A 140 -16.85 9.01 -4.72
N ASP A 141 -16.20 9.07 -3.56
CA ASP A 141 -14.84 9.58 -3.39
C ASP A 141 -13.81 8.79 -4.21
N ALA A 142 -13.93 7.47 -4.21
CA ALA A 142 -13.04 6.62 -5.02
C ALA A 142 -13.21 6.91 -6.53
N GLN A 143 -14.42 7.20 -6.98
CA GLN A 143 -14.67 7.60 -8.37
C GLN A 143 -14.14 9.00 -8.67
N ALA A 144 -14.32 9.95 -7.74
CA ALA A 144 -13.76 11.30 -7.87
C ALA A 144 -12.22 11.25 -7.93
N ALA A 145 -11.58 10.41 -7.11
CA ALA A 145 -10.15 10.17 -7.13
C ALA A 145 -9.69 9.60 -8.48
N ALA A 146 -10.44 8.65 -9.05
CA ALA A 146 -10.12 8.10 -10.38
C ALA A 146 -10.21 9.18 -11.47
N ARG A 147 -11.24 10.02 -11.46
CA ARG A 147 -11.36 11.16 -12.39
C ARG A 147 -10.22 12.16 -12.21
N ALA A 148 -9.88 12.50 -10.96
CA ALA A 148 -8.78 13.40 -10.65
C ALA A 148 -7.43 12.85 -11.15
N ALA A 149 -7.16 11.56 -10.91
CA ALA A 149 -5.95 10.92 -11.42
C ALA A 149 -5.88 10.92 -12.95
N LEU A 150 -7.01 10.69 -13.64
CA LEU A 150 -7.09 10.72 -15.10
C LEU A 150 -6.92 12.13 -15.68
N SER A 151 -7.27 13.18 -14.93
CA SER A 151 -7.07 14.57 -15.37
C SER A 151 -5.61 15.02 -15.36
N LEU A 152 -4.74 14.27 -14.68
CA LEU A 152 -3.31 14.59 -14.65
C LEU A 152 -2.67 14.32 -16.02
N PRO A 153 -1.93 15.28 -16.58
CA PRO A 153 -1.38 15.18 -17.93
C PRO A 153 -0.37 14.03 -18.10
N THR A 154 0.17 13.55 -16.98
CA THR A 154 1.16 12.47 -16.93
C THR A 154 0.56 11.08 -16.73
N THR A 155 -0.75 10.96 -16.54
CA THR A 155 -1.44 9.67 -16.45
C THR A 155 -1.71 9.08 -17.83
N LEU A 156 -1.26 7.85 -18.06
CA LEU A 156 -1.55 7.08 -19.28
C LEU A 156 -2.86 6.29 -19.16
N ASN A 157 -2.97 5.50 -18.12
CA ASN A 157 -4.12 4.71 -17.70
C ASN A 157 -4.05 4.47 -16.20
N LEU A 158 -5.06 3.84 -15.62
CA LEU A 158 -5.11 3.52 -14.20
C LEU A 158 -4.93 2.02 -13.96
N ILE A 159 -4.37 1.72 -12.80
CA ILE A 159 -4.33 0.40 -12.20
C ILE A 159 -4.87 0.56 -10.79
N ALA A 160 -5.94 -0.14 -10.43
CA ALA A 160 -6.54 -0.02 -9.11
C ALA A 160 -5.92 -1.00 -8.11
N TRP A 161 -5.55 -0.51 -6.94
CA TRP A 161 -4.98 -1.32 -5.86
C TRP A 161 -5.49 -0.88 -4.49
N GLY A 162 -5.87 -1.84 -3.64
CA GLY A 162 -6.23 -1.52 -2.26
C GLY A 162 -6.32 -2.72 -1.32
N GLU A 163 -6.34 -2.41 -0.02
CA GLU A 163 -6.40 -3.36 1.10
C GLU A 163 -7.63 -3.06 1.96
N GLY A 164 -8.28 -4.08 2.47
CA GLY A 164 -9.47 -3.94 3.33
C GLY A 164 -10.57 -3.12 2.65
N LEU A 165 -11.01 -2.04 3.27
CA LEU A 165 -11.89 -1.05 2.64
C LEU A 165 -11.33 -0.59 1.29
N GLY A 166 -10.03 -0.31 1.24
CA GLY A 166 -9.37 0.11 0.00
C GLY A 166 -9.47 -0.94 -1.11
N GLY A 167 -9.49 -2.23 -0.78
CA GLY A 167 -9.74 -3.30 -1.75
C GLY A 167 -11.12 -3.21 -2.38
N THR A 168 -12.13 -2.90 -1.58
CA THR A 168 -13.51 -2.64 -2.03
C THR A 168 -13.59 -1.42 -2.95
N LEU A 169 -12.93 -0.32 -2.55
CA LEU A 169 -12.90 0.92 -3.32
C LEU A 169 -12.15 0.74 -4.65
N ALA A 170 -11.09 -0.07 -4.67
CA ALA A 170 -10.36 -0.40 -5.89
C ALA A 170 -11.25 -1.16 -6.90
N ILE A 171 -12.02 -2.15 -6.43
CA ILE A 171 -12.99 -2.88 -7.25
C ILE A 171 -14.06 -1.93 -7.79
N ALA A 172 -14.64 -1.07 -6.92
CA ALA A 172 -15.66 -0.13 -7.32
C ALA A 172 -15.15 0.91 -8.34
N ALA A 173 -13.95 1.46 -8.13
CA ALA A 173 -13.33 2.40 -9.06
C ALA A 173 -13.06 1.73 -10.42
N ALA A 174 -12.55 0.50 -10.43
CA ALA A 174 -12.31 -0.25 -11.67
C ALA A 174 -13.59 -0.55 -12.44
N ALA A 175 -14.66 -0.94 -11.73
CA ALA A 175 -15.96 -1.20 -12.34
C ALA A 175 -16.60 0.03 -13.02
N LYS A 176 -16.39 1.22 -12.40
CA LYS A 176 -16.96 2.48 -12.90
C LYS A 176 -16.08 3.22 -13.93
N GLN A 177 -14.84 2.78 -14.10
CA GLN A 177 -13.89 3.34 -15.08
C GLN A 177 -13.35 2.25 -16.03
N PRO A 178 -14.23 1.44 -16.67
CA PRO A 178 -13.82 0.24 -17.41
C PRO A 178 -12.91 0.54 -18.63
N GLN A 179 -12.96 1.77 -19.17
CA GLN A 179 -12.14 2.18 -20.31
C GLN A 179 -10.73 2.64 -19.89
N HIS A 180 -10.53 2.90 -18.59
CA HIS A 180 -9.32 3.55 -18.09
C HIS A 180 -8.55 2.69 -17.09
N VAL A 181 -9.23 1.82 -16.34
CA VAL A 181 -8.58 0.89 -15.40
C VAL A 181 -8.26 -0.41 -16.12
N VAL A 182 -6.97 -0.69 -16.27
CA VAL A 182 -6.48 -1.84 -17.05
C VAL A 182 -6.21 -3.09 -16.22
N LYS A 183 -6.05 -2.96 -14.91
CA LYS A 183 -5.91 -4.07 -13.95
C LYS A 183 -6.44 -3.65 -12.60
N CYS A 184 -6.94 -4.60 -11.82
CA CYS A 184 -7.42 -4.40 -10.46
C CYS A 184 -6.80 -5.44 -9.51
N ALA A 185 -6.31 -5.00 -8.36
CA ALA A 185 -5.89 -5.89 -7.29
C ALA A 185 -6.57 -5.48 -5.98
N ALA A 186 -7.03 -6.46 -5.21
CA ALA A 186 -7.70 -6.24 -3.94
C ALA A 186 -7.27 -7.28 -2.90
N GLN A 187 -6.85 -6.82 -1.73
CA GLN A 187 -6.54 -7.68 -0.60
C GLN A 187 -7.63 -7.53 0.47
N ASN A 188 -8.19 -8.64 0.91
CA ASN A 188 -9.21 -8.69 1.98
C ASN A 188 -10.32 -7.64 1.81
N PRO A 189 -10.96 -7.50 0.63
CA PRO A 189 -11.96 -6.45 0.43
C PRO A 189 -13.11 -6.59 1.43
N LEU A 190 -13.53 -5.47 2.03
CA LEU A 190 -14.75 -5.41 2.84
C LEU A 190 -15.96 -5.61 1.93
N CYS A 191 -16.81 -6.58 2.23
CA CYS A 191 -17.89 -7.00 1.35
C CYS A 191 -19.16 -7.42 2.10
N THR A 192 -19.30 -6.97 3.34
CA THR A 192 -20.46 -7.22 4.19
C THR A 192 -21.08 -5.91 4.68
N GLY A 193 -22.31 -5.95 5.15
CA GLY A 193 -23.00 -4.79 5.70
C GLY A 193 -23.10 -3.67 4.66
N ALA A 194 -22.61 -2.48 5.01
CA ALA A 194 -22.64 -1.31 4.14
C ALA A 194 -21.82 -1.47 2.83
N TYR A 195 -20.94 -2.45 2.74
CA TYR A 195 -20.08 -2.73 1.59
C TYR A 195 -20.51 -3.96 0.77
N ALA A 196 -21.73 -4.49 1.01
CA ALA A 196 -22.26 -5.65 0.29
C ALA A 196 -22.32 -5.46 -1.25
N ASP A 197 -22.42 -4.21 -1.71
CA ASP A 197 -22.39 -3.85 -3.14
C ASP A 197 -21.05 -4.17 -3.83
N CYS A 198 -19.99 -4.51 -3.08
CA CYS A 198 -18.71 -4.91 -3.64
C CYS A 198 -18.83 -6.04 -4.68
N ALA A 199 -19.72 -7.02 -4.43
CA ALA A 199 -19.96 -8.12 -5.37
C ALA A 199 -20.63 -7.64 -6.67
N GLN A 200 -21.51 -6.63 -6.61
CA GLN A 200 -22.14 -6.03 -7.79
C GLN A 200 -21.10 -5.26 -8.63
N TYR A 201 -20.17 -4.57 -7.99
CA TYR A 201 -19.06 -3.94 -8.69
C TYR A 201 -18.11 -4.99 -9.30
N ALA A 202 -17.80 -6.06 -8.57
CA ALA A 202 -16.98 -7.14 -9.10
C ALA A 202 -17.56 -7.78 -10.37
N ALA A 203 -18.90 -7.95 -10.42
CA ALA A 203 -19.60 -8.45 -11.60
C ALA A 203 -19.48 -7.54 -12.85
N GLN A 204 -19.16 -6.25 -12.65
CA GLN A 204 -19.02 -5.27 -13.73
C GLN A 204 -17.56 -5.12 -14.19
N LEU A 205 -16.60 -5.80 -13.56
CA LEU A 205 -15.19 -5.74 -13.96
C LEU A 205 -14.99 -6.33 -15.35
N ILE A 206 -14.29 -5.58 -16.20
CA ILE A 206 -13.80 -6.07 -17.49
C ILE A 206 -12.28 -6.25 -17.50
N CYS A 207 -11.56 -5.55 -16.62
CA CYS A 207 -10.11 -5.72 -16.46
C CYS A 207 -9.78 -6.94 -15.60
N PRO A 208 -8.60 -7.55 -15.76
CA PRO A 208 -8.15 -8.65 -14.91
C PRO A 208 -8.13 -8.29 -13.42
N LEU A 209 -8.58 -9.23 -12.57
CA LEU A 209 -8.64 -9.11 -11.12
C LEU A 209 -7.64 -10.05 -10.43
N LEU A 210 -6.79 -9.48 -9.58
CA LEU A 210 -5.98 -10.25 -8.63
C LEU A 210 -6.53 -10.06 -7.21
N MET A 211 -6.87 -11.14 -6.51
CA MET A 211 -7.43 -11.06 -5.17
C MET A 211 -6.58 -11.83 -4.15
N GLY A 212 -6.32 -11.21 -2.99
CA GLY A 212 -5.70 -11.83 -1.83
C GLY A 212 -6.73 -12.00 -0.71
N THR A 213 -6.80 -13.19 -0.12
CA THR A 213 -7.75 -13.51 0.95
C THR A 213 -7.02 -14.07 2.15
N SER A 214 -7.21 -13.47 3.31
CA SER A 214 -6.76 -14.00 4.61
C SER A 214 -7.75 -15.03 5.12
N GLY A 215 -7.28 -16.24 5.41
CA GLY A 215 -8.16 -17.35 5.78
C GLY A 215 -8.78 -17.25 7.17
N MET A 216 -8.21 -16.43 8.06
CA MET A 216 -8.69 -16.21 9.43
C MET A 216 -9.22 -14.78 9.63
N ASP A 217 -9.59 -14.10 8.56
CA ASP A 217 -10.11 -12.74 8.62
C ASP A 217 -11.55 -12.72 9.15
N THR A 218 -11.77 -12.04 10.27
CA THR A 218 -13.09 -11.88 10.89
C THR A 218 -13.76 -10.54 10.54
N ILE A 219 -12.99 -9.60 9.98
CA ILE A 219 -13.50 -8.28 9.55
C ILE A 219 -14.02 -8.37 8.12
N ALA A 220 -13.25 -9.01 7.24
CA ALA A 220 -13.65 -9.37 5.88
C ALA A 220 -13.65 -10.91 5.75
N PRO A 221 -14.72 -11.61 6.19
CA PRO A 221 -14.74 -13.06 6.24
C PRO A 221 -14.50 -13.71 4.86
N PRO A 222 -13.70 -14.79 4.80
CA PRO A 222 -13.38 -15.46 3.53
C PRO A 222 -14.60 -15.87 2.71
N ASP A 223 -15.67 -16.29 3.36
CA ASP A 223 -16.91 -16.70 2.68
C ASP A 223 -17.58 -15.53 1.95
N ALA A 224 -17.59 -14.34 2.58
CA ALA A 224 -18.09 -13.14 1.93
C ALA A 224 -17.17 -12.69 0.78
N GLN A 225 -15.86 -12.83 0.93
CA GLN A 225 -14.90 -12.60 -0.15
C GLN A 225 -15.05 -13.59 -1.32
N ASN A 226 -15.51 -14.85 -1.05
CA ASN A 226 -15.84 -15.82 -2.10
C ASN A 226 -16.93 -15.26 -3.02
N VAL A 227 -17.99 -14.65 -2.45
CA VAL A 227 -19.09 -14.06 -3.23
C VAL A 227 -18.57 -12.98 -4.18
N VAL A 228 -17.65 -12.13 -3.73
CA VAL A 228 -17.05 -11.08 -4.57
C VAL A 228 -16.20 -11.70 -5.70
N TYR A 229 -15.37 -12.67 -5.35
CA TYR A 229 -14.52 -13.35 -6.34
C TYR A 229 -15.36 -14.09 -7.38
N ASP A 230 -16.40 -14.81 -6.97
CA ASP A 230 -17.24 -15.59 -7.87
C ASP A 230 -18.07 -14.69 -8.78
N ALA A 231 -18.54 -13.54 -8.30
CA ALA A 231 -19.28 -12.56 -9.09
C ALA A 231 -18.47 -11.97 -10.26
N ALA A 232 -17.16 -11.84 -10.14
CA ALA A 232 -16.33 -11.33 -11.21
C ALA A 232 -16.28 -12.30 -12.39
N SER A 233 -16.65 -11.85 -13.58
CA SER A 233 -16.62 -12.65 -14.83
C SER A 233 -15.37 -12.41 -15.69
N CYS A 234 -14.53 -11.44 -15.33
CA CYS A 234 -13.26 -11.15 -15.99
C CYS A 234 -12.20 -12.23 -15.72
N ASP A 235 -11.06 -12.14 -16.40
CA ASP A 235 -9.87 -12.92 -16.02
C ASP A 235 -9.51 -12.63 -14.56
N LYS A 236 -9.41 -13.67 -13.76
CA LYS A 236 -9.24 -13.50 -12.32
C LYS A 236 -8.35 -14.56 -11.69
N LYS A 237 -7.58 -14.15 -10.69
CA LYS A 237 -6.73 -15.03 -9.90
C LYS A 237 -6.85 -14.68 -8.42
N ARG A 238 -6.83 -15.70 -7.55
CA ARG A 238 -6.88 -15.53 -6.11
C ARG A 238 -5.78 -16.30 -5.41
N TYR A 239 -5.23 -15.71 -4.35
CA TYR A 239 -4.32 -16.35 -3.41
C TYR A 239 -4.95 -16.34 -2.02
N ILE A 240 -4.99 -17.49 -1.36
CA ILE A 240 -5.53 -17.65 -0.01
C ILE A 240 -4.37 -17.86 0.96
N TYR A 241 -4.30 -17.01 1.98
CA TYR A 241 -3.31 -17.02 3.04
C TYR A 241 -3.94 -17.53 4.32
N VAL A 242 -3.91 -18.83 4.53
CA VAL A 242 -4.74 -19.55 5.52
C VAL A 242 -4.59 -19.06 6.96
N LYS A 243 -3.37 -18.67 7.36
CA LYS A 243 -3.05 -18.26 8.75
C LYS A 243 -3.09 -16.76 9.01
N TYR A 244 -3.46 -15.97 8.00
CA TYR A 244 -3.51 -14.51 8.13
C TYR A 244 -4.90 -14.06 8.59
N ILE A 245 -4.90 -13.01 9.40
CA ILE A 245 -6.10 -12.29 9.84
C ILE A 245 -6.31 -11.04 8.95
N HIS A 246 -7.08 -10.04 9.41
CA HIS A 246 -7.25 -8.78 8.68
C HIS A 246 -6.00 -7.89 8.78
N GLU A 247 -4.99 -8.25 8.03
CA GLU A 247 -3.68 -7.59 8.08
C GLU A 247 -3.06 -7.48 6.69
N ARG A 248 -2.01 -6.66 6.57
CA ARG A 248 -1.23 -6.58 5.34
C ARG A 248 -0.45 -7.87 5.11
N ILE A 249 -0.49 -8.35 3.87
CA ILE A 249 0.23 -9.55 3.43
C ILE A 249 1.34 -9.16 2.46
N ASN A 250 2.57 -9.02 2.95
CA ASN A 250 3.72 -8.63 2.12
C ASN A 250 3.91 -9.57 0.91
N ALA A 251 3.72 -10.87 1.13
CA ALA A 251 3.81 -11.87 0.04
C ALA A 251 2.73 -11.65 -1.05
N PHE A 252 1.58 -11.07 -0.70
CA PHE A 252 0.57 -10.70 -1.69
C PHE A 252 0.97 -9.42 -2.42
N GLU A 253 1.54 -8.45 -1.74
CA GLU A 253 2.04 -7.23 -2.37
C GLU A 253 3.11 -7.52 -3.43
N ASP A 254 4.01 -8.48 -3.20
CA ASP A 254 4.95 -8.93 -4.22
C ASP A 254 4.26 -9.52 -5.46
N ARG A 255 3.15 -10.24 -5.26
CA ARG A 255 2.33 -10.73 -6.37
C ARG A 255 1.57 -9.63 -7.10
N VAL A 256 1.14 -8.59 -6.39
CA VAL A 256 0.54 -7.39 -6.98
C VAL A 256 1.54 -6.67 -7.88
N LEU A 257 2.78 -6.48 -7.41
CA LEU A 257 3.85 -5.90 -8.23
C LEU A 257 4.10 -6.71 -9.50
N ALA A 258 4.23 -8.04 -9.38
CA ALA A 258 4.42 -8.93 -10.53
C ALA A 258 3.20 -8.95 -11.48
N PHE A 259 1.99 -8.85 -10.93
CA PHE A 259 0.77 -8.77 -11.73
C PHE A 259 0.66 -7.48 -12.52
N PHE A 260 1.04 -6.36 -11.92
CA PHE A 260 1.00 -5.07 -12.58
C PHE A 260 2.14 -4.90 -13.58
N HIS A 261 3.31 -5.38 -13.25
CA HIS A 261 4.51 -5.30 -14.07
C HIS A 261 5.04 -6.71 -14.36
N PRO A 262 4.39 -7.48 -15.25
CA PRO A 262 4.92 -8.78 -15.61
C PRO A 262 6.31 -8.58 -16.24
N MET A 263 7.32 -9.19 -15.64
CA MET A 263 8.63 -9.30 -16.26
C MET A 263 8.45 -10.14 -17.55
N VAL A 264 8.79 -9.54 -18.64
CA VAL A 264 8.81 -10.18 -19.96
C VAL A 264 9.95 -11.21 -20.02
#